data_e050f1b65e74eae45287dc21abcbc5e1
#
_entry.id   e050f1b65e74eae45287dc21abcbc5e1
#
_cell.length_a   1.000
_cell.length_b   1.000
_cell.length_c   1.000
_cell.angle_alpha   90.00
_cell.angle_beta   90.00
_cell.angle_gamma   90.00
#
_symmetry.space_group_name_H-M   'P 1'
#
loop_
_entity.id
_entity.type
_entity.pdbx_description
1 polymer ?
#
loop_
_entity_poly.entity_id
_entity_poly.type
_entity_poly.pdbx_seq_one_letter_code
_entity_poly.pdbx_strand_id
1 'polypeptide(L)'
;MEKAEDHEMVSIYYLDPEDRDALLLEQKECVLNWATKDSWPMGVVHSYIFRKGRIWITAGAHRHRVSALQRNPKASVVITSKGTSMGAGKSITIKGTCEIHDSREIKDWFYPELANAIRDTPEEIKAFESMLDSPLRIVLEITPVKWITYDGAKMREHAQGTLDPSRVSSPLESDTTRLAKEKAKRSIAND
;
A
#
# COMPACT_ATOMS: atom_id res chain seq x y z
N MET A 1 -4.52 -26.65 30.35
CA MET A 1 -3.92 -25.92 29.20
C MET A 1 -4.86 -24.75 28.95
N GLU A 2 -4.42 -23.57 29.29
CA GLU A 2 -5.14 -22.32 28.97
C GLU A 2 -5.38 -22.27 27.45
N LYS A 3 -6.61 -22.02 27.03
CA LYS A 3 -6.95 -21.93 25.60
C LYS A 3 -6.21 -20.73 25.02
N ALA A 4 -5.44 -20.91 23.96
CA ALA A 4 -4.78 -19.78 23.31
C ALA A 4 -5.84 -18.75 22.89
N GLU A 5 -5.59 -17.48 23.22
CA GLU A 5 -6.47 -16.38 22.87
C GLU A 5 -6.64 -16.31 21.34
N ASP A 6 -7.87 -16.07 20.89
CA ASP A 6 -8.22 -16.04 19.48
C ASP A 6 -7.83 -14.70 18.85
N HIS A 7 -6.66 -14.66 18.18
CA HIS A 7 -6.16 -13.46 17.50
C HIS A 7 -6.64 -13.31 16.04
N GLU A 8 -7.69 -14.02 15.63
CA GLU A 8 -8.19 -13.99 14.25
C GLU A 8 -8.89 -12.66 13.88
N MET A 9 -9.26 -11.84 14.87
CA MET A 9 -9.83 -10.51 14.64
C MET A 9 -8.74 -9.49 14.33
N VAL A 10 -8.03 -9.67 13.20
CA VAL A 10 -6.87 -8.83 12.83
C VAL A 10 -7.24 -7.38 12.49
N SER A 11 -8.51 -7.09 12.24
CA SER A 11 -8.98 -5.74 11.94
C SER A 11 -8.95 -4.77 13.12
N ILE A 12 -8.57 -5.22 14.31
CA ILE A 12 -8.32 -4.35 15.47
C ILE A 12 -6.87 -3.82 15.54
N TYR A 13 -5.97 -4.30 14.68
CA TYR A 13 -4.54 -3.93 14.67
C TYR A 13 -4.22 -2.99 13.52
N TYR A 14 -4.93 -1.86 13.41
CA TYR A 14 -4.62 -0.83 12.43
C TYR A 14 -3.35 -0.06 12.80
N LEU A 15 -2.65 0.44 11.78
CA LEU A 15 -1.62 1.47 11.98
C LEU A 15 -2.26 2.74 12.56
N ASP A 16 -1.58 3.34 13.50
CA ASP A 16 -1.91 4.69 13.95
C ASP A 16 -1.72 5.67 12.77
N PRO A 17 -2.47 6.78 12.69
CA PRO A 17 -2.39 7.71 11.56
C PRO A 17 -0.98 8.24 11.30
N GLU A 18 -0.22 8.53 12.36
CA GLU A 18 1.15 9.02 12.29
C GLU A 18 2.09 7.95 11.70
N ASP A 19 1.97 6.70 12.16
CA ASP A 19 2.75 5.56 11.66
C ASP A 19 2.43 5.27 10.18
N ARG A 20 1.16 5.37 9.80
CA ARG A 20 0.74 5.23 8.41
C ARG A 20 1.40 6.29 7.53
N ASP A 21 1.33 7.54 7.92
CA ASP A 21 1.85 8.65 7.13
C ASP A 21 3.40 8.63 7.09
N ALA A 22 4.04 8.27 8.20
CA ALA A 22 5.48 8.06 8.24
C ALA A 22 5.92 6.91 7.30
N LEU A 23 5.20 5.78 7.30
CA LEU A 23 5.50 4.66 6.40
C LEU A 23 5.35 5.04 4.93
N LEU A 24 4.32 5.81 4.57
CA LEU A 24 4.10 6.28 3.21
C LEU A 24 5.21 7.20 2.69
N LEU A 25 5.85 7.96 3.58
CA LEU A 25 6.93 8.88 3.24
C LEU A 25 8.31 8.19 3.25
N GLU A 26 8.53 7.24 4.16
CA GLU A 26 9.82 6.57 4.31
C GLU A 26 10.04 5.48 3.26
N GLN A 27 9.01 4.64 3.01
CA GLN A 27 9.12 3.55 2.06
C GLN A 27 9.23 4.08 0.62
N LYS A 28 10.11 3.48 -0.18
CA LYS A 28 10.39 3.90 -1.56
C LYS A 28 9.77 2.97 -2.60
N GLU A 29 9.26 1.82 -2.19
CA GLU A 29 8.71 0.81 -3.07
C GLU A 29 7.28 0.42 -2.68
N CYS A 30 6.49 0.14 -3.68
CA CYS A 30 5.15 -0.40 -3.53
C CYS A 30 4.88 -1.49 -4.57
N VAL A 31 3.89 -2.32 -4.34
CA VAL A 31 3.33 -3.21 -5.36
C VAL A 31 2.08 -2.58 -5.93
N LEU A 32 2.12 -2.18 -7.20
CA LEU A 32 0.95 -1.76 -7.95
C LEU A 32 0.23 -2.98 -8.51
N ASN A 33 -1.05 -3.14 -8.19
CA ASN A 33 -1.88 -4.24 -8.67
C ASN A 33 -3.02 -3.74 -9.55
N TRP A 34 -3.36 -4.54 -10.57
CA TRP A 34 -4.45 -4.28 -11.52
C TRP A 34 -5.08 -5.61 -11.97
N ALA A 35 -6.25 -5.55 -12.61
CA ALA A 35 -6.87 -6.70 -13.26
C ALA A 35 -6.59 -6.71 -14.76
N THR A 36 -6.22 -7.86 -15.31
CA THR A 36 -6.07 -8.07 -16.75
C THR A 36 -7.44 -8.10 -17.45
N LYS A 37 -7.45 -8.19 -18.78
CA LYS A 37 -8.69 -8.28 -19.56
C LYS A 37 -9.52 -9.53 -19.21
N ASP A 38 -8.85 -10.62 -18.88
CA ASP A 38 -9.41 -11.91 -18.46
C ASP A 38 -9.50 -12.05 -16.93
N SER A 39 -9.48 -10.90 -16.23
CA SER A 39 -9.69 -10.79 -14.77
C SER A 39 -8.61 -11.40 -13.87
N TRP A 40 -7.41 -11.69 -14.39
CA TRP A 40 -6.30 -12.08 -13.55
C TRP A 40 -5.79 -10.90 -12.73
N PRO A 41 -5.59 -11.06 -11.41
CA PRO A 41 -4.90 -10.07 -10.60
C PRO A 41 -3.39 -10.10 -10.92
N MET A 42 -2.83 -8.96 -11.27
CA MET A 42 -1.39 -8.80 -11.53
C MET A 42 -0.79 -7.77 -10.60
N GLY A 43 0.45 -7.97 -10.19
CA GLY A 43 1.19 -7.04 -9.35
C GLY A 43 2.64 -6.87 -9.83
N VAL A 44 3.15 -5.64 -9.74
CA VAL A 44 4.56 -5.32 -10.05
C VAL A 44 5.09 -4.32 -9.04
N VAL A 45 6.33 -4.52 -8.60
CA VAL A 45 7.04 -3.57 -7.74
C VAL A 45 7.38 -2.31 -8.54
N HIS A 46 7.14 -1.17 -7.90
CA HIS A 46 7.45 0.17 -8.40
C HIS A 46 8.05 1.04 -7.31
N SER A 47 8.97 1.91 -7.68
CA SER A 47 9.24 3.08 -6.85
C SER A 47 8.09 4.06 -6.97
N TYR A 48 7.81 4.79 -5.88
CA TYR A 48 6.70 5.74 -5.82
C TYR A 48 7.04 6.99 -5.01
N ILE A 49 6.20 8.00 -5.16
CA ILE A 49 6.13 9.15 -4.27
C ILE A 49 4.73 9.20 -3.66
N PHE A 50 4.66 9.50 -2.37
CA PHE A 50 3.42 9.90 -1.70
C PHE A 50 3.37 11.42 -1.61
N ARG A 51 2.40 12.02 -2.32
CA ARG A 51 2.24 13.49 -2.36
C ARG A 51 0.77 13.87 -2.42
N LYS A 52 0.36 14.84 -1.59
CA LYS A 52 -1.03 15.35 -1.52
C LYS A 52 -2.07 14.23 -1.35
N GLY A 53 -1.77 13.23 -0.50
CA GLY A 53 -2.67 12.12 -0.22
C GLY A 53 -2.78 11.07 -1.34
N ARG A 54 -1.92 11.08 -2.34
CA ARG A 54 -1.95 10.22 -3.53
C ARG A 54 -0.62 9.51 -3.74
N ILE A 55 -0.68 8.35 -4.40
CA ILE A 55 0.50 7.58 -4.81
C ILE A 55 0.80 7.90 -6.27
N TRP A 56 2.05 8.27 -6.55
CA TRP A 56 2.53 8.64 -7.88
C TRP A 56 3.61 7.67 -8.33
N ILE A 57 3.43 7.08 -9.51
CA ILE A 57 4.29 6.03 -10.08
C ILE A 57 4.54 6.37 -11.55
N THR A 58 5.66 5.92 -12.14
CA THR A 58 5.88 6.04 -13.59
C THR A 58 5.94 4.68 -14.28
N ALA A 59 5.54 4.68 -15.54
CA ALA A 59 5.62 3.51 -16.41
C ALA A 59 5.86 3.92 -17.88
N GLY A 60 6.38 3.01 -18.68
CA GLY A 60 6.34 3.18 -20.15
C GLY A 60 4.91 2.98 -20.65
N ALA A 61 4.44 3.86 -21.53
CA ALA A 61 3.07 3.87 -22.05
C ALA A 61 2.65 2.54 -22.71
N HIS A 62 3.60 1.79 -23.29
CA HIS A 62 3.38 0.50 -23.93
C HIS A 62 3.21 -0.69 -22.97
N ARG A 63 3.37 -0.48 -21.65
CA ARG A 63 3.28 -1.59 -20.69
C ARG A 63 1.84 -2.08 -20.52
N HIS A 64 1.66 -3.40 -20.36
CA HIS A 64 0.35 -4.05 -20.18
C HIS A 64 -0.49 -3.42 -19.06
N ARG A 65 0.12 -3.01 -17.95
CA ARG A 65 -0.58 -2.33 -16.85
C ARG A 65 -1.21 -1.01 -17.26
N VAL A 66 -0.60 -0.29 -18.20
CA VAL A 66 -1.13 0.98 -18.70
C VAL A 66 -2.43 0.74 -19.47
N SER A 67 -2.42 -0.16 -20.46
CA SER A 67 -3.63 -0.52 -21.20
C SER A 67 -4.71 -1.15 -20.33
N ALA A 68 -4.31 -1.88 -19.28
CA ALA A 68 -5.24 -2.44 -18.32
C ALA A 68 -5.92 -1.35 -17.48
N LEU A 69 -5.16 -0.37 -16.98
CA LEU A 69 -5.64 0.75 -16.17
C LEU A 69 -6.44 1.77 -17.00
N GLN A 70 -6.14 1.93 -18.29
CA GLN A 70 -6.99 2.69 -19.22
C GLN A 70 -8.37 2.07 -19.36
N ARG A 71 -8.45 0.74 -19.42
CA ARG A 71 -9.70 0.00 -19.54
C ARG A 71 -10.49 -0.07 -18.24
N ASN A 72 -9.78 -0.28 -17.12
CA ASN A 72 -10.35 -0.35 -15.79
C ASN A 72 -9.41 0.39 -14.80
N PRO A 73 -9.78 1.60 -14.39
CA PRO A 73 -8.90 2.42 -13.55
C PRO A 73 -8.80 1.94 -12.10
N LYS A 74 -9.52 0.88 -11.71
CA LYS A 74 -9.43 0.32 -10.36
C LYS A 74 -8.07 -0.34 -10.15
N ALA A 75 -7.34 0.15 -9.17
CA ALA A 75 -6.02 -0.35 -8.78
C ALA A 75 -5.96 -0.63 -7.28
N SER A 76 -5.01 -1.43 -6.85
CA SER A 76 -4.59 -1.43 -5.47
C SER A 76 -3.07 -1.25 -5.38
N VAL A 77 -2.64 -0.61 -4.29
CA VAL A 77 -1.22 -0.44 -3.97
C VAL A 77 -0.95 -1.08 -2.62
N VAL A 78 0.10 -1.89 -2.54
CA VAL A 78 0.54 -2.51 -1.28
C VAL A 78 1.93 -1.98 -0.94
N ILE A 79 2.08 -1.53 0.31
CA ILE A 79 3.31 -0.99 0.87
C ILE A 79 3.62 -1.76 2.14
N THR A 80 4.87 -2.17 2.32
CA THR A 80 5.37 -2.87 3.52
C THR A 80 6.39 -2.04 4.26
N SER A 81 6.46 -2.19 5.56
CA SER A 81 7.48 -1.53 6.38
C SER A 81 8.85 -2.23 6.35
N LYS A 82 8.97 -3.37 5.66
CA LYS A 82 10.25 -4.04 5.53
C LYS A 82 11.27 -3.15 4.81
N GLY A 83 12.43 -2.96 5.42
CA GLY A 83 13.48 -2.09 4.89
C GLY A 83 13.39 -0.62 5.34
N THR A 84 12.41 -0.27 6.17
CA THR A 84 12.29 1.05 6.80
C THR A 84 12.74 1.02 8.26
N SER A 85 12.84 2.18 8.89
CA SER A 85 13.14 2.33 10.32
C SER A 85 12.09 1.67 11.22
N MET A 86 10.88 1.46 10.73
CA MET A 86 9.77 0.81 11.44
C MET A 86 9.94 -0.71 11.58
N GLY A 87 10.91 -1.31 10.90
CA GLY A 87 11.09 -2.76 10.87
C GLY A 87 9.98 -3.48 10.09
N ALA A 88 10.03 -4.82 10.10
CA ALA A 88 9.05 -5.63 9.37
C ALA A 88 7.73 -5.80 10.16
N GLY A 89 6.66 -6.14 9.45
CA GLY A 89 5.38 -6.55 10.04
C GLY A 89 4.27 -5.50 10.02
N LYS A 90 4.54 -4.31 9.48
CA LYS A 90 3.49 -3.33 9.19
C LYS A 90 3.19 -3.28 7.69
N SER A 91 1.95 -2.99 7.32
CA SER A 91 1.58 -2.86 5.91
C SER A 91 0.41 -1.91 5.69
N ILE A 92 0.39 -1.36 4.49
CA ILE A 92 -0.70 -0.52 3.97
C ILE A 92 -1.16 -1.13 2.65
N THR A 93 -2.45 -1.41 2.52
CA THR A 93 -3.10 -1.70 1.24
C THR A 93 -4.07 -0.58 0.91
N ILE A 94 -3.91 0.01 -0.25
CA ILE A 94 -4.77 1.06 -0.77
C ILE A 94 -5.64 0.46 -1.87
N LYS A 95 -6.96 0.59 -1.78
CA LYS A 95 -7.83 0.50 -2.95
C LYS A 95 -7.96 1.91 -3.51
N GLY A 96 -7.74 2.07 -4.81
CA GLY A 96 -7.73 3.39 -5.43
C GLY A 96 -8.20 3.38 -6.88
N THR A 97 -8.29 4.59 -7.42
CA THR A 97 -8.57 4.84 -8.83
C THR A 97 -7.33 5.46 -9.46
N CYS A 98 -6.89 4.90 -10.58
CA CYS A 98 -5.72 5.36 -11.32
C CYS A 98 -6.13 6.36 -12.39
N GLU A 99 -5.46 7.51 -12.41
CA GLU A 99 -5.44 8.46 -13.52
C GLU A 99 -4.07 8.42 -14.22
N ILE A 100 -4.07 8.59 -15.54
CA ILE A 100 -2.86 8.49 -16.37
C ILE A 100 -2.56 9.88 -16.94
N HIS A 101 -1.37 10.37 -16.64
CA HIS A 101 -0.90 11.68 -17.07
C HIS A 101 0.26 11.55 -18.05
N ASP A 102 0.21 12.33 -19.14
CA ASP A 102 1.29 12.46 -20.13
C ASP A 102 1.77 13.90 -20.28
N SER A 103 1.19 14.85 -19.55
CA SER A 103 1.52 16.27 -19.62
C SER A 103 2.90 16.59 -19.02
N ARG A 104 3.56 17.60 -19.59
CA ARG A 104 4.82 18.14 -19.03
C ARG A 104 4.60 18.72 -17.63
N GLU A 105 3.47 19.33 -17.37
CA GLU A 105 3.12 19.90 -16.06
C GLU A 105 3.34 18.89 -14.93
N ILE A 106 2.90 17.64 -15.12
CA ILE A 106 3.07 16.58 -14.11
C ILE A 106 4.51 16.03 -14.12
N LYS A 107 5.10 15.80 -15.31
CA LYS A 107 6.44 15.23 -15.44
C LYS A 107 7.52 16.13 -14.85
N ASP A 108 7.39 17.45 -15.02
CA ASP A 108 8.39 18.44 -14.61
C ASP A 108 8.59 18.53 -13.08
N TRP A 109 7.57 18.24 -12.29
CA TRP A 109 7.76 18.12 -10.84
C TRP A 109 8.01 16.68 -10.39
N PHE A 110 7.38 15.71 -11.04
CA PHE A 110 7.39 14.32 -10.56
C PHE A 110 8.75 13.63 -10.78
N TYR A 111 9.39 13.81 -11.95
CA TYR A 111 10.66 13.14 -12.23
C TYR A 111 11.80 13.59 -11.31
N PRO A 112 12.02 14.89 -11.06
CA PRO A 112 12.99 15.33 -10.06
C PRO A 112 12.67 14.81 -8.66
N GLU A 113 11.41 14.85 -8.23
CA GLU A 113 11.01 14.42 -6.90
C GLU A 113 11.22 12.91 -6.72
N LEU A 114 10.87 12.08 -7.72
CA LEU A 114 11.14 10.64 -7.71
C LEU A 114 12.65 10.35 -7.71
N ALA A 115 13.43 11.05 -8.54
CA ALA A 115 14.87 10.86 -8.61
C ALA A 115 15.55 11.15 -7.26
N ASN A 116 15.19 12.27 -6.62
CA ASN A 116 15.67 12.63 -5.28
C ASN A 116 15.22 11.66 -4.19
N ALA A 117 14.05 11.03 -4.34
CA ALA A 117 13.55 10.08 -3.35
C ALA A 117 14.30 8.74 -3.36
N ILE A 118 14.91 8.35 -4.48
CA ILE A 118 15.44 6.98 -4.68
C ILE A 118 16.92 6.92 -5.10
N ARG A 119 17.59 8.07 -5.19
CA ARG A 119 19.03 8.17 -5.50
C ARG A 119 19.72 9.03 -4.45
N ASP A 120 20.97 8.73 -4.18
CA ASP A 120 21.70 9.32 -3.05
C ASP A 120 22.69 10.42 -3.51
N THR A 121 23.20 10.35 -4.75
CA THR A 121 24.20 11.31 -5.24
C THR A 121 23.62 12.22 -6.32
N PRO A 122 24.11 13.48 -6.44
CA PRO A 122 23.67 14.42 -7.49
C PRO A 122 23.82 13.86 -8.90
N GLU A 123 24.88 13.09 -9.15
CA GLU A 123 25.15 12.46 -10.44
C GLU A 123 24.13 11.39 -10.78
N GLU A 124 23.78 10.52 -9.80
CA GLU A 124 22.77 9.49 -9.97
C GLU A 124 21.37 10.08 -10.13
N ILE A 125 21.05 11.13 -9.37
CA ILE A 125 19.77 11.87 -9.46
C ILE A 125 19.61 12.40 -10.89
N LYS A 126 20.59 13.14 -11.39
CA LYS A 126 20.57 13.72 -12.75
C LYS A 126 20.48 12.66 -13.85
N ALA A 127 21.26 11.58 -13.72
CA ALA A 127 21.23 10.47 -14.68
C ALA A 127 19.87 9.77 -14.70
N PHE A 128 19.28 9.55 -13.54
CA PHE A 128 17.97 8.89 -13.41
C PHE A 128 16.84 9.80 -13.90
N GLU A 129 16.85 11.09 -13.59
CA GLU A 129 15.90 12.07 -14.11
C GLU A 129 15.93 12.13 -15.64
N SER A 130 17.13 12.19 -16.23
CA SER A 130 17.31 12.14 -17.69
C SER A 130 16.76 10.85 -18.32
N MET A 131 16.93 9.70 -17.65
CA MET A 131 16.37 8.43 -18.08
C MET A 131 14.84 8.41 -18.00
N LEU A 132 14.26 9.07 -16.99
CA LEU A 132 12.81 9.17 -16.83
C LEU A 132 12.19 10.08 -17.90
N ASP A 133 12.89 11.09 -18.39
CA ASP A 133 12.38 12.02 -19.40
C ASP A 133 12.40 11.44 -20.83
N SER A 134 11.81 10.24 -20.94
CA SER A 134 11.59 9.54 -22.22
C SER A 134 10.22 9.89 -22.80
N PRO A 135 10.11 10.08 -24.12
CA PRO A 135 8.82 10.35 -24.77
C PRO A 135 7.79 9.23 -24.60
N LEU A 136 8.22 8.02 -24.21
CA LEU A 136 7.33 6.89 -23.93
C LEU A 136 6.90 6.80 -22.45
N ARG A 137 7.37 7.70 -21.60
CA ARG A 137 7.03 7.70 -20.17
C ARG A 137 5.76 8.45 -19.88
N ILE A 138 4.96 7.85 -19.00
CA ILE A 138 3.74 8.43 -18.44
C ILE A 138 3.79 8.34 -16.91
N VAL A 139 2.93 9.09 -16.26
CA VAL A 139 2.78 9.08 -14.80
C VAL A 139 1.41 8.52 -14.44
N LEU A 140 1.38 7.64 -13.47
CA LEU A 140 0.18 7.03 -12.89
C LEU A 140 -0.08 7.69 -11.55
N GLU A 141 -1.22 8.31 -11.38
CA GLU A 141 -1.70 8.86 -10.13
C GLU A 141 -2.76 7.95 -9.54
N ILE A 142 -2.56 7.42 -8.35
CA ILE A 142 -3.54 6.59 -7.66
C ILE A 142 -4.16 7.40 -6.53
N THR A 143 -5.45 7.73 -6.69
CA THR A 143 -6.26 8.38 -5.65
C THR A 143 -6.85 7.31 -4.74
N PRO A 144 -6.53 7.33 -3.43
CA PRO A 144 -7.08 6.37 -2.47
C PRO A 144 -8.61 6.50 -2.32
N VAL A 145 -9.28 5.36 -2.36
CA VAL A 145 -10.72 5.21 -2.04
C VAL A 145 -10.91 4.55 -0.67
N LYS A 146 -10.00 3.61 -0.33
CA LYS A 146 -10.03 2.91 0.96
C LYS A 146 -8.63 2.53 1.38
N TRP A 147 -8.34 2.74 2.65
CA TRP A 147 -7.12 2.30 3.33
C TRP A 147 -7.41 1.03 4.13
N ILE A 148 -6.51 0.06 4.05
CA ILE A 148 -6.48 -1.14 4.86
C ILE A 148 -5.07 -1.23 5.40
N THR A 149 -4.92 -1.12 6.72
CA THR A 149 -3.62 -1.12 7.36
C THR A 149 -3.51 -2.26 8.37
N TYR A 150 -2.31 -2.68 8.67
CA TYR A 150 -2.03 -3.71 9.65
C TYR A 150 -0.74 -3.43 10.39
N ASP A 151 -0.76 -3.57 11.72
CA ASP A 151 0.38 -3.46 12.62
C ASP A 151 0.61 -4.78 13.37
N GLY A 152 1.56 -5.58 12.89
CA GLY A 152 1.93 -6.83 13.54
C GLY A 152 2.64 -6.65 14.89
N ALA A 153 3.13 -5.44 15.23
CA ALA A 153 3.65 -5.19 16.56
C ALA A 153 2.52 -5.14 17.59
N LYS A 154 1.42 -4.44 17.28
CA LYS A 154 0.22 -4.42 18.12
C LYS A 154 -0.32 -5.84 18.37
N MET A 155 -0.36 -6.67 17.32
CA MET A 155 -0.77 -8.07 17.48
C MET A 155 0.15 -8.85 18.43
N ARG A 156 1.47 -8.71 18.32
CA ARG A 156 2.42 -9.37 19.22
C ARG A 156 2.30 -8.86 20.66
N GLU A 157 2.20 -7.56 20.87
CA GLU A 157 1.99 -6.95 22.18
C GLU A 157 0.68 -7.44 22.82
N HIS A 158 -0.38 -7.56 22.03
CA HIS A 158 -1.68 -8.09 22.51
C HIS A 158 -1.54 -9.56 22.95
N ALA A 159 -0.91 -10.40 22.13
CA ALA A 159 -0.65 -11.80 22.46
C ALA A 159 0.23 -11.98 23.73
N GLN A 160 1.03 -10.97 24.08
CA GLN A 160 1.86 -10.94 25.27
C GLN A 160 1.17 -10.26 26.47
N GLY A 161 -0.05 -9.76 26.31
CA GLY A 161 -0.77 -9.01 27.33
C GLY A 161 -0.14 -7.64 27.68
N THR A 162 0.68 -7.08 26.78
CA THR A 162 1.40 -5.81 26.99
C THR A 162 0.86 -4.65 26.16
N LEU A 163 -0.09 -4.90 25.23
CA LEU A 163 -0.68 -3.84 24.42
C LEU A 163 -1.57 -2.95 25.29
N ASP A 164 -1.32 -1.64 25.21
CA ASP A 164 -2.22 -0.64 25.81
C ASP A 164 -3.61 -0.74 25.18
N PRO A 165 -4.68 -0.95 25.94
CA PRO A 165 -6.04 -1.08 25.43
C PRO A 165 -6.51 0.11 24.59
N SER A 166 -5.98 1.31 24.82
CA SER A 166 -6.31 2.50 24.03
C SER A 166 -5.81 2.43 22.59
N ARG A 167 -4.83 1.57 22.30
CA ARG A 167 -4.28 1.33 20.97
C ARG A 167 -5.00 0.23 20.18
N VAL A 168 -5.96 -0.42 20.79
CA VAL A 168 -6.82 -1.41 20.13
C VAL A 168 -7.92 -0.69 19.38
N SER A 169 -8.00 -0.90 18.08
CA SER A 169 -9.03 -0.29 17.23
C SER A 169 -10.36 -1.06 17.36
N SER A 170 -11.48 -0.39 17.08
CA SER A 170 -12.77 -1.09 16.96
C SER A 170 -12.73 -2.05 15.76
N PRO A 171 -13.24 -3.29 15.91
CA PRO A 171 -13.27 -4.24 14.80
C PRO A 171 -14.19 -3.75 13.67
N LEU A 172 -13.85 -4.12 12.45
CA LEU A 172 -14.74 -3.89 11.31
C LEU A 172 -15.96 -4.81 11.40
N GLU A 173 -17.16 -4.25 11.32
CA GLU A 173 -18.42 -5.01 11.32
C GLU A 173 -18.43 -6.14 10.28
N SER A 174 -17.93 -5.86 9.07
CA SER A 174 -17.81 -6.86 8.02
C SER A 174 -16.85 -8.01 8.35
N ASP A 175 -15.84 -7.76 9.18
CA ASP A 175 -14.88 -8.77 9.63
C ASP A 175 -15.47 -9.61 10.75
N THR A 176 -16.09 -8.96 11.74
CA THR A 176 -16.83 -9.62 12.81
C THR A 176 -17.90 -10.57 12.26
N THR A 177 -18.68 -10.11 11.27
CA THR A 177 -19.72 -10.92 10.63
C THR A 177 -19.13 -12.15 9.92
N ARG A 178 -18.02 -11.99 9.17
CA ARG A 178 -17.36 -13.11 8.49
C ARG A 178 -16.77 -14.10 9.48
N LEU A 179 -16.11 -13.61 10.52
CA LEU A 179 -15.53 -14.48 11.56
C LEU A 179 -16.60 -15.31 12.26
N ALA A 180 -17.70 -14.68 12.71
CA ALA A 180 -18.81 -15.37 13.34
C ALA A 180 -19.41 -16.46 12.42
N LYS A 181 -19.60 -16.13 11.13
CA LYS A 181 -20.09 -17.10 10.13
C LYS A 181 -19.15 -18.27 9.94
N GLU A 182 -17.84 -18.05 9.90
CA GLU A 182 -16.87 -19.13 9.72
C GLU A 182 -16.72 -19.98 11.00
N LYS A 183 -16.77 -19.38 12.20
CA LYS A 183 -16.82 -20.11 13.47
C LYS A 183 -18.05 -21.02 13.54
N ALA A 184 -19.23 -20.51 13.20
CA ALA A 184 -20.45 -21.31 13.16
C ALA A 184 -20.36 -22.49 12.19
N LYS A 185 -19.81 -22.28 10.99
CA LYS A 185 -19.58 -23.34 10.00
C LYS A 185 -18.63 -24.44 10.50
N ARG A 186 -17.66 -24.10 11.32
CA ARG A 186 -16.68 -25.03 11.89
C ARG A 186 -17.06 -25.58 13.28
N SER A 187 -18.26 -25.25 13.77
CA SER A 187 -18.72 -25.62 15.12
C SER A 187 -17.77 -25.16 16.24
N ILE A 188 -17.12 -24.02 16.06
CA ILE A 188 -16.26 -23.38 17.06
C ILE A 188 -17.14 -22.47 17.91
N ALA A 189 -17.09 -22.64 19.25
CA ALA A 189 -17.85 -21.78 20.17
C ALA A 189 -17.41 -20.31 20.03
N ASN A 190 -18.33 -19.38 20.07
CA ASN A 190 -18.05 -17.97 20.29
C ASN A 190 -17.73 -17.78 21.76
N ASP A 191 -16.51 -17.46 22.08
CA ASP A 191 -16.11 -17.02 23.43
C ASP A 191 -16.45 -15.55 23.61
#